data_daec63fc82690f8b9ce7350065deb7bf
#
_entry.id   daec63fc82690f8b9ce7350065deb7bf
#
_cell.length_a   1.000
_cell.length_b   1.000
_cell.length_c   1.000
_cell.angle_alpha   90.00
_cell.angle_beta   90.00
_cell.angle_gamma   90.00
#
_symmetry.space_group_name_H-M   'P 1'
#
loop_
_entity.id
_entity.type
_entity.pdbx_description
1 polymer ?
#
loop_
_entity_poly.entity_id
_entity_poly.type
_entity_poly.pdbx_seq_one_letter_code
_entity_poly.pdbx_strand_id
1 'polypeptide(L)'
;MYAGIATKEQAADMVKHIFDPDTFGSDFGLTTLSKDEKMFDLSVTNNPSNWLGPIWLVANYVVFRGLLNYGYRMEAEIMYKRTMRLLGDDLEKTGSLHEYYNPFNGEPVMNGGFINWNILALNMADELEGKKPMCLQSLYEK
;
A
#
# COMPACT_ATOMS: atom_id res chain seq x y z
N MET A 1 6.36 -12.70 2.22
CA MET A 1 7.36 -11.68 2.62
C MET A 1 7.10 -11.11 4.02
N TYR A 2 5.96 -10.54 4.32
CA TYR A 2 5.69 -9.92 5.63
C TYR A 2 5.94 -10.87 6.82
N ALA A 3 5.44 -12.09 6.77
CA ALA A 3 5.60 -13.10 7.83
C ALA A 3 7.00 -13.80 7.86
N GLY A 4 7.90 -13.46 6.96
CA GLY A 4 9.26 -14.01 6.91
C GLY A 4 9.37 -15.48 6.46
N ILE A 5 8.31 -16.07 5.92
CA ILE A 5 8.27 -17.50 5.56
C ILE A 5 8.67 -17.82 4.11
N ALA A 6 8.75 -16.82 3.24
CA ALA A 6 9.18 -17.01 1.86
C ALA A 6 10.68 -17.30 1.79
N THR A 7 11.13 -18.13 0.83
CA THR A 7 12.55 -18.22 0.50
C THR A 7 13.00 -16.94 -0.23
N LYS A 8 14.32 -16.76 -0.40
CA LYS A 8 14.85 -15.61 -1.15
C LYS A 8 14.40 -15.62 -2.61
N GLU A 9 14.34 -16.79 -3.23
CA GLU A 9 13.88 -16.98 -4.59
C GLU A 9 12.40 -16.64 -4.73
N GLN A 10 11.56 -17.12 -3.81
CA GLN A 10 10.13 -16.78 -3.77
C GLN A 10 9.93 -15.28 -3.55
N ALA A 11 10.71 -14.65 -2.67
CA ALA A 11 10.64 -13.22 -2.45
C ALA A 11 11.01 -12.43 -3.72
N ALA A 12 12.05 -12.85 -4.44
CA ALA A 12 12.46 -12.23 -5.70
C ALA A 12 11.36 -12.31 -6.79
N ASP A 13 10.69 -13.46 -6.88
CA ASP A 13 9.57 -13.61 -7.82
C ASP A 13 8.35 -12.76 -7.40
N MET A 14 8.03 -12.71 -6.11
CA MET A 14 6.98 -11.82 -5.60
C MET A 14 7.26 -10.34 -5.91
N VAL A 15 8.52 -9.89 -5.79
CA VAL A 15 8.89 -8.50 -6.09
C VAL A 15 8.65 -8.16 -7.55
N LYS A 16 8.93 -9.07 -8.50
CA LYS A 16 8.61 -8.86 -9.92
C LYS A 16 7.12 -8.57 -10.11
N HIS A 17 6.26 -9.41 -9.54
CA HIS A 17 4.80 -9.23 -9.64
C HIS A 17 4.30 -7.96 -8.93
N ILE A 18 4.89 -7.61 -7.78
CA ILE A 18 4.54 -6.40 -7.04
C ILE A 18 4.69 -5.14 -7.91
N PHE A 19 5.73 -5.07 -8.75
CA PHE A 19 6.01 -3.87 -9.55
C PHE A 19 5.62 -3.99 -11.02
N ASP A 20 5.14 -5.15 -11.45
CA ASP A 20 4.67 -5.38 -12.81
C ASP A 20 3.32 -4.64 -13.01
N PRO A 21 3.24 -3.73 -14.03
CA PRO A 21 2.02 -3.00 -14.31
C PRO A 21 0.85 -3.87 -14.79
N ASP A 22 1.12 -5.06 -15.29
CA ASP A 22 0.09 -5.99 -15.75
C ASP A 22 -0.51 -6.83 -14.60
N THR A 23 0.15 -6.84 -13.44
CA THR A 23 -0.32 -7.55 -12.25
C THR A 23 -0.69 -6.57 -11.12
N PHE A 24 0.18 -6.35 -10.14
CA PHE A 24 -0.16 -5.51 -8.96
C PHE A 24 0.32 -4.06 -9.06
N GLY A 25 1.35 -3.77 -9.85
CA GLY A 25 2.00 -2.47 -9.87
C GLY A 25 1.14 -1.36 -10.51
N SER A 26 1.13 -0.18 -9.91
CA SER A 26 0.64 1.05 -10.54
C SER A 26 1.49 2.25 -10.12
N ASP A 27 1.34 3.37 -10.79
CA ASP A 27 2.06 4.61 -10.45
C ASP A 27 1.62 5.22 -9.10
N PHE A 28 0.52 4.73 -8.54
CA PHE A 28 -0.09 5.24 -7.32
C PHE A 28 0.07 4.30 -6.12
N GLY A 29 0.47 3.05 -6.35
CA GLY A 29 0.62 2.02 -5.32
C GLY A 29 0.33 0.63 -5.85
N LEU A 30 -0.01 -0.31 -4.97
CA LEU A 30 -0.35 -1.68 -5.33
C LEU A 30 -1.85 -1.91 -5.28
N THR A 31 -2.35 -2.66 -6.25
CA THR A 31 -3.71 -3.20 -6.23
C THR A 31 -3.86 -4.30 -5.18
N THR A 32 -5.05 -4.45 -4.63
CA THR A 32 -5.36 -5.53 -3.67
C THR A 32 -5.64 -6.87 -4.34
N LEU A 33 -5.95 -6.87 -5.62
CA LEU A 33 -6.07 -8.03 -6.47
C LEU A 33 -5.23 -7.81 -7.73
N SER A 34 -4.64 -8.86 -8.27
CA SER A 34 -3.89 -8.77 -9.52
C SER A 34 -4.80 -8.39 -10.69
N LYS A 35 -4.33 -7.51 -11.57
CA LYS A 35 -5.12 -6.99 -12.69
C LYS A 35 -5.46 -8.05 -13.75
N ASP A 36 -4.68 -9.12 -13.83
CA ASP A 36 -4.93 -10.27 -14.70
C ASP A 36 -5.95 -11.27 -14.12
N GLU A 37 -6.41 -11.07 -12.88
CA GLU A 37 -7.44 -11.89 -12.29
C GLU A 37 -8.82 -11.57 -12.85
N LYS A 38 -9.61 -12.61 -13.14
CA LYS A 38 -10.97 -12.47 -13.69
C LYS A 38 -11.94 -11.68 -12.79
N MET A 39 -11.66 -11.65 -11.50
CA MET A 39 -12.47 -10.95 -10.50
C MET A 39 -12.04 -9.50 -10.28
N PHE A 40 -10.99 -9.04 -10.96
CA PHE A 40 -10.56 -7.66 -10.84
C PHE A 40 -11.67 -6.72 -11.31
N ASP A 41 -12.20 -5.91 -10.39
CA ASP A 41 -13.33 -5.03 -10.68
C ASP A 41 -13.32 -3.79 -9.76
N LEU A 42 -13.16 -2.62 -10.36
CA LEU A 42 -13.22 -1.34 -9.67
C LEU A 42 -14.65 -0.77 -9.58
N SER A 43 -15.58 -1.35 -10.34
CA SER A 43 -16.97 -0.86 -10.45
C SER A 43 -17.91 -1.40 -9.37
N VAL A 44 -17.45 -2.27 -8.48
CA VAL A 44 -18.25 -2.81 -7.38
C VAL A 44 -18.52 -1.74 -6.34
N THR A 45 -19.45 -0.84 -6.66
CA THR A 45 -19.80 0.33 -5.83
C THR A 45 -20.79 0.02 -4.72
N ASN A 46 -21.50 -1.12 -4.79
CA ASN A 46 -22.47 -1.54 -3.77
C ASN A 46 -21.80 -2.17 -2.53
N ASN A 47 -20.52 -2.47 -2.61
CA ASN A 47 -19.73 -2.93 -1.48
C ASN A 47 -18.84 -1.77 -1.00
N PRO A 48 -19.13 -1.19 0.17
CA PRO A 48 -18.34 -0.08 0.71
C PRO A 48 -16.89 -0.46 1.01
N SER A 49 -16.55 -1.74 0.94
CA SER A 49 -15.19 -2.27 1.17
C SER A 49 -14.74 -3.11 -0.02
N ASN A 50 -14.60 -2.49 -1.20
CA ASN A 50 -14.15 -3.19 -2.40
C ASN A 50 -12.66 -3.59 -2.31
N TRP A 51 -12.39 -4.89 -2.24
CA TRP A 51 -11.04 -5.49 -2.25
C TRP A 51 -10.66 -6.14 -3.59
N LEU A 52 -11.46 -5.93 -4.62
CA LEU A 52 -11.28 -6.54 -5.94
C LEU A 52 -10.42 -5.68 -6.90
N GLY A 53 -9.50 -4.90 -6.35
CA GLY A 53 -8.56 -4.18 -7.17
C GLY A 53 -8.11 -2.80 -6.69
N PRO A 54 -8.92 -2.00 -5.94
CA PRO A 54 -8.49 -0.69 -5.47
C PRO A 54 -7.19 -0.73 -4.64
N ILE A 55 -6.52 0.40 -4.56
CA ILE A 55 -5.36 0.58 -3.68
C ILE A 55 -5.87 0.80 -2.25
N TRP A 56 -5.46 -0.09 -1.34
CA TRP A 56 -5.67 0.05 0.10
C TRP A 56 -4.33 0.24 0.80
N LEU A 57 -4.19 1.30 1.60
CA LEU A 57 -2.91 1.59 2.22
C LEU A 57 -2.48 0.53 3.23
N VAL A 58 -3.41 -0.13 3.90
CA VAL A 58 -3.07 -1.26 4.78
C VAL A 58 -2.39 -2.40 4.02
N ALA A 59 -2.87 -2.75 2.82
CA ALA A 59 -2.24 -3.77 1.98
C ALA A 59 -0.85 -3.31 1.51
N ASN A 60 -0.74 -2.06 1.07
CA ASN A 60 0.52 -1.46 0.65
C ASN A 60 1.55 -1.45 1.79
N TYR A 61 1.13 -1.11 3.02
CA TYR A 61 2.02 -1.13 4.19
C TYR A 61 2.52 -2.54 4.52
N VAL A 62 1.65 -3.55 4.46
CA VAL A 62 2.05 -4.95 4.70
C VAL A 62 3.09 -5.40 3.68
N VAL A 63 2.92 -5.05 2.40
CA VAL A 63 3.90 -5.37 1.35
C VAL A 63 5.18 -4.57 1.53
N PHE A 64 5.10 -3.27 1.83
CA PHE A 64 6.25 -2.42 2.15
C PHE A 64 7.13 -3.04 3.24
N ARG A 65 6.55 -3.49 4.35
CA ARG A 65 7.29 -4.18 5.39
C ARG A 65 7.87 -5.50 4.94
N GLY A 66 7.14 -6.23 4.10
CA GLY A 66 7.65 -7.44 3.46
C GLY A 66 8.90 -7.17 2.63
N LEU A 67 8.93 -6.08 1.87
CA LEU A 67 10.11 -5.65 1.11
C LEU A 67 11.29 -5.36 2.02
N LEU A 68 11.11 -4.58 3.09
CA LEU A 68 12.17 -4.29 4.06
C LEU A 68 12.71 -5.55 4.73
N ASN A 69 11.85 -6.50 5.10
CA ASN A 69 12.25 -7.77 5.73
C ASN A 69 13.19 -8.61 4.85
N TYR A 70 13.09 -8.46 3.54
CA TYR A 70 13.92 -9.19 2.56
C TYR A 70 15.02 -8.33 1.92
N GLY A 71 15.24 -7.10 2.42
CA GLY A 71 16.32 -6.21 1.98
C GLY A 71 16.03 -5.42 0.69
N TYR A 72 14.80 -5.43 0.19
CA TYR A 72 14.34 -4.64 -0.97
C TYR A 72 14.04 -3.20 -0.58
N ARG A 73 15.07 -2.50 -0.08
CA ARG A 73 14.92 -1.14 0.44
C ARG A 73 14.56 -0.13 -0.65
N MET A 74 15.15 -0.23 -1.84
CA MET A 74 14.85 0.69 -2.95
C MET A 74 13.39 0.57 -3.40
N GLU A 75 12.89 -0.65 -3.48
CA GLU A 75 11.50 -0.96 -3.82
C GLU A 75 10.54 -0.43 -2.74
N ALA A 76 10.91 -0.58 -1.48
CA ALA A 76 10.15 0.00 -0.36
C ALA A 76 10.11 1.54 -0.44
N GLU A 77 11.22 2.21 -0.78
CA GLU A 77 11.26 3.65 -0.99
C GLU A 77 10.37 4.10 -2.17
N ILE A 78 10.32 3.33 -3.25
CA ILE A 78 9.41 3.60 -4.37
C ILE A 78 7.96 3.54 -3.90
N MET A 79 7.58 2.50 -3.16
CA MET A 79 6.23 2.37 -2.60
C MET A 79 5.88 3.54 -1.68
N TYR A 80 6.77 3.90 -0.78
CA TYR A 80 6.59 5.05 0.11
C TYR A 80 6.35 6.34 -0.68
N LYS A 81 7.18 6.64 -1.67
CA LYS A 81 7.03 7.84 -2.51
C LYS A 81 5.70 7.87 -3.26
N ARG A 82 5.26 6.74 -3.82
CA ARG A 82 3.95 6.61 -4.47
C ARG A 82 2.82 6.87 -3.48
N THR A 83 2.89 6.26 -2.30
CA THR A 83 1.91 6.45 -1.22
C THR A 83 1.83 7.92 -0.79
N MET A 84 2.96 8.56 -0.53
CA MET A 84 2.99 9.97 -0.09
C MET A 84 2.44 10.91 -1.16
N ARG A 85 2.76 10.66 -2.44
CA ARG A 85 2.20 11.42 -3.55
C ARG A 85 0.70 11.25 -3.63
N LEU A 86 0.20 10.00 -3.59
CA LEU A 86 -1.22 9.69 -3.65
C LEU A 86 -2.03 10.42 -2.56
N LEU A 87 -1.55 10.35 -1.31
CA LEU A 87 -2.22 11.01 -0.18
C LEU A 87 -2.09 12.52 -0.24
N GLY A 88 -0.94 13.05 -0.69
CA GLY A 88 -0.73 14.48 -0.88
C GLY A 88 -1.66 15.06 -1.94
N ASP A 89 -1.77 14.39 -3.11
CA ASP A 89 -2.65 14.79 -4.20
C ASP A 89 -4.12 14.78 -3.76
N ASP A 90 -4.54 13.78 -2.96
CA ASP A 90 -5.90 13.70 -2.42
C ASP A 90 -6.18 14.85 -1.45
N LEU A 91 -5.29 15.10 -0.49
CA LEU A 91 -5.43 16.21 0.47
C LEU A 91 -5.46 17.56 -0.25
N GLU A 92 -4.61 17.79 -1.23
CA GLU A 92 -4.60 19.03 -2.00
C GLU A 92 -5.89 19.23 -2.80
N LYS A 93 -6.41 18.16 -3.40
CA LYS A 93 -7.58 18.19 -4.28
C LYS A 93 -8.91 18.25 -3.53
N THR A 94 -9.03 17.49 -2.43
CA THR A 94 -10.31 17.28 -1.74
C THR A 94 -10.34 17.85 -0.32
N GLY A 95 -9.20 18.20 0.26
CA GLY A 95 -9.07 18.59 1.66
C GLY A 95 -9.25 17.42 2.64
N SER A 96 -9.23 16.18 2.15
CA SER A 96 -9.51 14.98 2.95
C SER A 96 -8.63 13.81 2.52
N LEU A 97 -8.66 12.71 3.31
CA LEU A 97 -8.15 11.41 2.90
C LEU A 97 -9.32 10.45 2.73
N HIS A 98 -9.17 9.48 1.83
CA HIS A 98 -10.20 8.52 1.50
C HIS A 98 -9.78 7.08 1.83
N GLU A 99 -10.75 6.19 1.89
CA GLU A 99 -10.54 4.81 2.35
C GLU A 99 -9.70 3.98 1.38
N TYR A 100 -9.95 4.14 0.06
CA TYR A 100 -9.19 3.47 -0.99
C TYR A 100 -9.23 4.28 -2.30
N TYR A 101 -8.34 3.93 -3.23
CA TYR A 101 -8.05 4.73 -4.41
C TYR A 101 -8.04 3.90 -5.68
N ASN A 102 -8.36 4.56 -6.80
CA ASN A 102 -8.30 3.96 -8.12
C ASN A 102 -6.82 3.79 -8.57
N PRO A 103 -6.37 2.58 -8.93
CA PRO A 103 -4.97 2.32 -9.31
C PRO A 103 -4.57 2.90 -10.67
N PHE A 104 -5.52 3.30 -11.52
CA PHE A 104 -5.22 3.80 -12.86
C PHE A 104 -5.03 5.32 -12.90
N ASN A 105 -5.68 6.05 -12.00
CA ASN A 105 -5.64 7.52 -12.02
C ASN A 105 -5.41 8.18 -10.65
N GLY A 106 -5.30 7.38 -9.56
CA GLY A 106 -5.11 7.88 -8.20
C GLY A 106 -6.32 8.56 -7.58
N GLU A 107 -7.47 8.56 -8.25
CA GLU A 107 -8.67 9.22 -7.72
C GLU A 107 -9.18 8.51 -6.46
N PRO A 108 -9.61 9.28 -5.44
CA PRO A 108 -10.27 8.71 -4.28
C PRO A 108 -11.62 8.11 -4.67
N VAL A 109 -11.99 6.97 -4.08
CA VAL A 109 -13.20 6.24 -4.48
C VAL A 109 -14.27 6.28 -3.40
N MET A 110 -13.91 6.14 -2.12
CA MET A 110 -14.91 5.95 -1.06
C MET A 110 -14.50 6.62 0.25
N ASN A 111 -15.51 7.02 1.02
CA ASN A 111 -15.41 7.44 2.42
C ASN A 111 -14.36 8.53 2.70
N GLY A 112 -14.66 9.77 2.31
CA GLY A 112 -13.87 10.95 2.74
C GLY A 112 -13.83 11.08 4.26
N GLY A 113 -12.73 11.64 4.78
CA GLY A 113 -12.47 11.71 6.22
C GLY A 113 -11.82 10.46 6.81
N PHE A 114 -11.39 9.53 5.97
CA PHE A 114 -10.82 8.25 6.39
C PHE A 114 -9.32 8.37 6.68
N ILE A 115 -8.95 8.56 7.93
CA ILE A 115 -7.55 8.67 8.36
C ILE A 115 -6.93 7.30 8.69
N ASN A 116 -7.72 6.34 9.08
CA ASN A 116 -7.38 5.06 9.69
C ASN A 116 -6.11 4.39 9.11
N TRP A 117 -6.22 3.64 8.01
CA TRP A 117 -5.04 3.00 7.40
C TRP A 117 -4.05 4.00 6.80
N ASN A 118 -4.51 5.20 6.44
CA ASN A 118 -3.68 6.21 5.79
C ASN A 118 -2.56 6.71 6.68
N ILE A 119 -2.75 6.67 8.00
CA ILE A 119 -1.68 7.02 8.97
C ILE A 119 -0.48 6.06 8.90
N LEU A 120 -0.63 4.86 8.31
CA LEU A 120 0.46 3.92 8.11
C LEU A 120 1.56 4.47 7.19
N ALA A 121 1.26 5.51 6.39
CA ALA A 121 2.29 6.23 5.63
C ALA A 121 3.35 6.87 6.52
N LEU A 122 2.99 7.32 7.72
CA LEU A 122 3.94 7.85 8.71
C LEU A 122 4.84 6.73 9.26
N ASN A 123 4.28 5.52 9.45
CA ASN A 123 5.08 4.38 9.86
C ASN A 123 6.09 3.97 8.76
N MET A 124 5.71 4.08 7.48
CA MET A 124 6.66 3.85 6.37
C MET A 124 7.84 4.83 6.43
N ALA A 125 7.57 6.12 6.72
CA ALA A 125 8.61 7.12 6.88
C ALA A 125 9.56 6.76 8.03
N ASP A 126 9.02 6.46 9.21
CA ASP A 126 9.80 6.09 10.38
C ASP A 126 10.71 4.88 10.11
N GLU A 127 10.18 3.82 9.49
CA GLU A 127 10.95 2.62 9.16
C GLU A 127 12.06 2.86 8.13
N LEU A 128 11.84 3.74 7.15
CA LEU A 128 12.88 4.16 6.21
C LEU A 128 13.96 5.01 6.88
N GLU A 129 13.65 5.75 7.93
CA GLU A 129 14.61 6.49 8.74
C GLU A 129 15.30 5.62 9.80
N GLY A 130 14.96 4.33 9.86
CA GLY A 130 15.49 3.38 10.86
C GLY A 130 14.90 3.58 12.25
N LYS A 131 13.80 4.31 12.35
CA LYS A 131 13.03 4.48 13.59
C LYS A 131 12.05 3.31 13.77
N LYS A 132 11.68 3.04 15.01
CA LYS A 132 10.62 2.09 15.33
C LYS A 132 9.27 2.76 15.07
N PRO A 133 8.46 2.28 14.12
CA PRO A 133 7.20 2.91 13.79
C PRO A 133 6.21 2.83 14.96
N MET A 134 5.31 3.80 15.05
CA MET A 134 4.34 3.92 16.14
C MET A 134 3.51 2.65 16.33
N CYS A 135 3.10 1.98 15.25
CA CYS A 135 2.30 0.76 15.32
C CYS A 135 3.06 -0.46 15.90
N LEU A 136 4.40 -0.39 15.99
CA LEU A 136 5.25 -1.41 16.57
C LEU A 136 5.86 -1.02 17.92
N GLN A 137 5.55 0.19 18.39
CA GLN A 137 5.94 0.58 19.75
C GLN A 137 5.17 -0.26 20.75
N SER A 138 5.89 -0.93 21.62
CA SER A 138 5.25 -1.69 22.69
C SER A 138 4.56 -0.73 23.65
N LEU A 139 3.28 -0.95 23.90
CA LEU A 139 2.57 -0.26 24.98
C LEU A 139 3.14 -0.61 26.39
N TYR A 140 4.04 -1.57 26.45
CA TYR A 140 4.66 -2.10 27.66
C TYR A 140 6.12 -1.70 27.84
N GLU A 141 6.72 -0.98 26.89
CA GLU A 141 8.03 -0.34 27.09
C GLU A 141 7.82 0.88 27.99
N LYS A 142 7.90 0.65 29.30
CA LYS A 142 7.96 1.70 30.33
C LYS A 142 9.41 2.02 30.64
#